data_6d51aee0235fbb09c6658437f1344061
#
_entry.id   6d51aee0235fbb09c6658437f1344061
#
_cell.length_a   1.000
_cell.length_b   1.000
_cell.length_c   1.000
_cell.angle_alpha   90.00
_cell.angle_beta   90.00
_cell.angle_gamma   90.00
#
_symmetry.space_group_name_H-M   'P 1'
#
loop_
_entity.id
_entity.type
_entity.pdbx_description
1 polymer ?
#
loop_
_entity_poly.entity_id
_entity_poly.type
_entity_poly.pdbx_seq_one_letter_code
_entity_poly.pdbx_strand_id
1 'polypeptide(L)'
;MGLGLGHAWFVSGFSNSLWMVVLLTIVSVGWRLLRADRGMGARPYEVSQVYHPAAHITETILKPLAKPLLVAPGQFVSAAFFEGPYFQGCGDFHPYTVSQVAEDGSLTLSIKALGACTQHIQSLQPGVAVRLQGPYGTFLLNRPVASEVWIAAGIGLTPFLALLRS
;
A
#
# COMPACT_ATOMS: atom_id res chain seq x y z
N MET A 1 -61.36 -17.58 9.78
CA MET A 1 -60.15 -18.39 9.47
C MET A 1 -59.19 -17.67 8.51
N GLY A 2 -58.95 -16.38 8.65
CA GLY A 2 -58.09 -15.61 7.72
C GLY A 2 -56.81 -14.99 8.32
N LEU A 3 -56.65 -15.01 9.64
CA LEU A 3 -55.52 -14.34 10.33
C LEU A 3 -54.25 -15.16 10.43
N GLY A 4 -54.32 -16.50 10.29
CA GLY A 4 -53.19 -17.39 10.46
C GLY A 4 -52.25 -17.45 9.24
N LEU A 5 -52.77 -17.30 8.03
CA LEU A 5 -51.97 -17.40 6.79
C LEU A 5 -51.09 -16.14 6.55
N GLY A 6 -51.62 -14.98 6.93
CA GLY A 6 -50.86 -13.74 6.81
C GLY A 6 -49.67 -13.66 7.75
N HIS A 7 -49.83 -14.18 8.95
CA HIS A 7 -48.72 -14.20 9.93
C HIS A 7 -47.60 -15.18 9.54
N ALA A 8 -47.98 -16.37 9.04
CA ALA A 8 -47.00 -17.34 8.55
C ALA A 8 -46.20 -16.81 7.34
N TRP A 9 -46.88 -16.07 6.45
CA TRP A 9 -46.21 -15.45 5.28
C TRP A 9 -45.26 -14.33 5.68
N PHE A 10 -45.67 -13.50 6.64
CA PHE A 10 -44.81 -12.41 7.16
C PHE A 10 -43.57 -12.97 7.89
N VAL A 11 -43.73 -14.01 8.72
CA VAL A 11 -42.61 -14.64 9.45
C VAL A 11 -41.66 -15.38 8.48
N SER A 12 -42.19 -16.06 7.47
CA SER A 12 -41.35 -16.76 6.47
C SER A 12 -40.62 -15.79 5.55
N GLY A 13 -41.26 -14.68 5.16
CA GLY A 13 -40.61 -13.64 4.39
C GLY A 13 -39.49 -12.91 5.15
N PHE A 14 -39.72 -12.68 6.45
CA PHE A 14 -38.72 -12.09 7.34
C PHE A 14 -37.52 -13.03 7.57
N SER A 15 -37.77 -14.33 7.71
CA SER A 15 -36.73 -15.35 7.81
C SER A 15 -35.85 -15.40 6.56
N ASN A 16 -36.44 -15.36 5.35
CA ASN A 16 -35.70 -15.38 4.10
C ASN A 16 -34.84 -14.12 3.93
N SER A 17 -35.37 -12.95 4.34
CA SER A 17 -34.61 -11.69 4.31
C SER A 17 -33.42 -11.70 5.27
N LEU A 18 -33.57 -12.30 6.45
CA LEU A 18 -32.48 -12.46 7.41
C LEU A 18 -31.37 -13.36 6.84
N TRP A 19 -31.72 -14.48 6.23
CA TRP A 19 -30.72 -15.35 5.59
C TRP A 19 -29.99 -14.68 4.44
N MET A 20 -30.67 -13.85 3.65
CA MET A 20 -30.02 -13.04 2.62
C MET A 20 -29.00 -12.04 3.22
N VAL A 21 -29.38 -11.34 4.30
CA VAL A 21 -28.46 -10.42 4.99
C VAL A 21 -27.24 -11.16 5.54
N VAL A 22 -27.45 -12.30 6.19
CA VAL A 22 -26.36 -13.14 6.71
C VAL A 22 -25.45 -13.61 5.58
N LEU A 23 -26.02 -14.09 4.46
CA LEU A 23 -25.24 -14.53 3.29
C LEU A 23 -24.42 -13.38 2.70
N LEU A 24 -25.03 -12.21 2.49
CA LEU A 24 -24.34 -11.02 1.97
C LEU A 24 -23.23 -10.56 2.92
N THR A 25 -23.47 -10.64 4.22
CA THR A 25 -22.45 -10.30 5.22
C THR A 25 -21.27 -11.29 5.15
N ILE A 26 -21.54 -12.59 5.09
CA ILE A 26 -20.50 -13.63 4.97
C ILE A 26 -19.71 -13.43 3.67
N VAL A 27 -20.39 -13.20 2.54
CA VAL A 27 -19.75 -12.94 1.26
C VAL A 27 -18.90 -11.67 1.31
N SER A 28 -19.44 -10.58 1.89
CA SER A 28 -18.73 -9.30 2.04
C SER A 28 -17.51 -9.44 2.94
N VAL A 29 -17.64 -10.11 4.08
CA VAL A 29 -16.54 -10.38 5.01
C VAL A 29 -15.53 -11.32 4.38
N GLY A 30 -15.97 -12.40 3.74
CA GLY A 30 -15.10 -13.33 3.01
C GLY A 30 -14.33 -12.62 1.91
N TRP A 31 -15.00 -11.80 1.10
CA TRP A 31 -14.36 -10.99 0.06
C TRP A 31 -13.36 -10.00 0.64
N ARG A 32 -13.70 -9.35 1.75
CA ARG A 32 -12.81 -8.43 2.45
C ARG A 32 -11.60 -9.16 3.03
N LEU A 33 -11.79 -10.36 3.61
CA LEU A 33 -10.70 -11.19 4.12
C LEU A 33 -9.80 -11.74 3.01
N LEU A 34 -10.36 -12.08 1.84
CA LEU A 34 -9.61 -12.55 0.68
C LEU A 34 -8.87 -11.42 -0.03
N ARG A 35 -9.44 -10.22 -0.08
CA ARG A 35 -8.82 -9.04 -0.71
C ARG A 35 -8.14 -8.09 0.26
N ALA A 36 -8.52 -8.07 1.53
CA ALA A 36 -7.89 -7.23 2.52
C ALA A 36 -6.56 -7.83 2.97
N ASP A 37 -5.57 -7.18 2.64
CA ASP A 37 -4.36 -6.75 3.32
C ASP A 37 -3.64 -7.67 4.30
N ARG A 38 -3.91 -8.95 4.28
CA ARG A 38 -3.00 -9.92 4.88
C ARG A 38 -1.83 -10.29 3.94
N GLY A 39 -1.52 -9.43 2.99
CA GLY A 39 -0.40 -9.60 2.08
C GLY A 39 -0.63 -10.60 0.95
N MET A 40 -1.85 -11.09 0.71
CA MET A 40 -2.11 -12.07 -0.37
C MET A 40 -1.86 -11.53 -1.78
N GLY A 41 -1.94 -10.22 -1.99
CA GLY A 41 -1.59 -9.55 -3.24
C GLY A 41 -0.25 -8.83 -3.20
N ALA A 42 0.45 -8.86 -2.07
CA ALA A 42 1.69 -8.14 -1.89
C ALA A 42 2.85 -8.84 -2.60
N ARG A 43 3.68 -8.05 -3.27
CA ARG A 43 4.89 -8.53 -3.93
C ARG A 43 6.05 -8.56 -2.95
N PRO A 44 6.87 -9.62 -2.96
CA PRO A 44 8.06 -9.70 -2.12
C PRO A 44 9.19 -8.86 -2.72
N TYR A 45 9.77 -8.04 -1.87
CA TYR A 45 10.95 -7.22 -2.13
C TYR A 45 11.93 -7.38 -0.97
N GLU A 46 13.16 -6.94 -1.19
CA GLU A 46 14.22 -6.89 -0.19
C GLU A 46 14.90 -5.51 -0.24
N VAL A 47 15.25 -5.01 0.93
CA VAL A 47 16.09 -3.81 1.03
C VAL A 47 17.48 -4.14 0.49
N SER A 48 17.86 -3.53 -0.63
CA SER A 48 19.18 -3.70 -1.21
C SER A 48 20.18 -2.66 -0.72
N GLN A 49 19.73 -1.41 -0.54
CA GLN A 49 20.58 -0.30 -0.11
C GLN A 49 19.77 0.68 0.75
N VAL A 50 20.47 1.35 1.66
CA VAL A 50 19.89 2.38 2.54
C VAL A 50 20.84 3.56 2.59
N TYR A 51 20.28 4.77 2.44
CA TYR A 51 20.98 6.05 2.50
C TYR A 51 20.27 7.01 3.45
N HIS A 52 21.02 7.94 4.01
CA HIS A 52 20.49 9.00 4.87
C HIS A 52 20.86 10.37 4.27
N PRO A 53 20.12 10.85 3.24
CA PRO A 53 20.47 12.10 2.55
C PRO A 53 20.30 13.35 3.43
N ALA A 54 19.50 13.27 4.48
CA ALA A 54 19.33 14.33 5.47
C ALA A 54 18.93 13.76 6.83
N ALA A 55 19.00 14.58 7.86
CA ALA A 55 18.50 14.22 9.19
C ALA A 55 17.01 13.80 9.10
N HIS A 56 16.70 12.67 9.73
CA HIS A 56 15.34 12.09 9.75
C HIS A 56 14.75 11.70 8.39
N ILE A 57 15.58 11.57 7.34
CA ILE A 57 15.17 11.04 6.04
C ILE A 57 16.00 9.81 5.72
N THR A 58 15.32 8.70 5.47
CA THR A 58 15.89 7.45 4.97
C THR A 58 15.45 7.25 3.53
N GLU A 59 16.40 7.08 2.62
CA GLU A 59 16.17 6.65 1.25
C GLU A 59 16.58 5.18 1.14
N THR A 60 15.64 4.33 0.70
CA THR A 60 15.87 2.89 0.58
C THR A 60 15.59 2.41 -0.83
N ILE A 61 16.46 1.55 -1.36
CA ILE A 61 16.27 0.87 -2.63
C ILE A 61 15.77 -0.54 -2.35
N LEU A 62 14.61 -0.86 -2.91
CA LEU A 62 13.93 -2.13 -2.76
C LEU A 62 14.06 -2.93 -4.06
N LYS A 63 14.70 -4.09 -3.98
CA LYS A 63 14.89 -5.00 -5.10
C LYS A 63 13.77 -6.05 -5.13
N PRO A 64 13.13 -6.31 -6.28
CA PRO A 64 12.10 -7.33 -6.37
C PRO A 64 12.69 -8.74 -6.24
N LEU A 65 12.05 -9.60 -5.44
CA LEU A 65 12.38 -11.02 -5.31
C LEU A 65 11.54 -11.91 -6.22
N ALA A 66 10.56 -11.32 -6.91
CA ALA A 66 9.66 -11.98 -7.86
C ALA A 66 9.28 -10.97 -8.96
N LYS A 67 8.15 -11.19 -9.67
CA LYS A 67 7.64 -10.24 -10.67
C LYS A 67 7.48 -8.84 -10.05
N PRO A 68 8.16 -7.80 -10.59
CA PRO A 68 8.11 -6.45 -10.02
C PRO A 68 6.71 -5.82 -10.15
N LEU A 69 6.46 -4.80 -9.34
CA LEU A 69 5.34 -3.88 -9.53
C LEU A 69 5.67 -2.92 -10.70
N LEU A 70 4.69 -2.72 -11.57
CA LEU A 70 4.79 -1.72 -12.63
C LEU A 70 4.29 -0.39 -12.09
N VAL A 71 5.20 0.43 -11.63
CA VAL A 71 4.92 1.73 -10.99
C VAL A 71 5.24 2.86 -11.97
N ALA A 72 4.32 3.80 -12.13
CA ALA A 72 4.54 5.02 -12.89
C ALA A 72 4.94 6.18 -11.95
N PRO A 73 5.66 7.21 -12.46
CA PRO A 73 5.97 8.41 -11.69
C PRO A 73 4.72 9.03 -11.04
N GLY A 74 4.84 9.50 -9.80
CA GLY A 74 3.76 10.10 -9.02
C GLY A 74 2.83 9.09 -8.32
N GLN A 75 3.05 7.80 -8.51
CA GLN A 75 2.33 6.76 -7.77
C GLN A 75 3.01 6.44 -6.44
N PHE A 76 2.24 5.84 -5.54
CA PHE A 76 2.72 5.33 -4.26
C PHE A 76 2.46 3.83 -4.12
N VAL A 77 3.17 3.21 -3.23
CA VAL A 77 2.98 1.82 -2.80
C VAL A 77 2.68 1.77 -1.32
N SER A 78 1.99 0.74 -0.89
CA SER A 78 1.85 0.43 0.53
C SER A 78 2.90 -0.62 0.88
N ALA A 79 3.78 -0.31 1.83
CA ALA A 79 4.91 -1.15 2.20
C ALA A 79 4.86 -1.57 3.66
N ALA A 80 5.17 -2.84 3.90
CA ALA A 80 5.40 -3.42 5.22
C ALA A 80 6.85 -3.94 5.27
N PHE A 81 7.62 -3.45 6.25
CA PHE A 81 9.01 -3.85 6.50
C PHE A 81 9.05 -4.84 7.65
N PHE A 82 9.60 -6.02 7.41
CA PHE A 82 9.67 -7.08 8.42
C PHE A 82 10.90 -6.92 9.34
N GLU A 83 10.92 -7.68 10.42
CA GLU A 83 12.04 -7.68 11.35
C GLU A 83 13.34 -8.12 10.69
N GLY A 84 14.44 -7.54 11.12
CA GLY A 84 15.78 -7.87 10.72
C GLY A 84 16.74 -7.88 11.93
N PRO A 85 18.01 -8.25 11.75
CA PRO A 85 18.95 -8.44 12.85
C PRO A 85 19.09 -7.26 13.82
N TYR A 86 18.91 -6.03 13.34
CA TYR A 86 19.00 -4.79 14.12
C TYR A 86 17.82 -3.85 13.85
N PHE A 87 16.76 -4.38 13.27
CA PHE A 87 15.57 -3.64 12.87
C PHE A 87 14.32 -4.30 13.44
N GLN A 88 13.58 -3.57 14.28
CA GLN A 88 12.37 -4.08 14.95
C GLN A 88 11.18 -4.32 14.04
N GLY A 89 11.34 -3.98 12.76
CA GLY A 89 10.25 -4.12 11.82
C GLY A 89 9.20 -3.01 11.92
N CYS A 90 8.33 -3.02 10.93
CA CYS A 90 7.17 -2.16 10.78
C CYS A 90 6.16 -2.98 9.97
N GLY A 91 5.64 -4.04 10.58
CA GLY A 91 4.83 -5.08 9.93
C GLY A 91 3.51 -4.60 9.36
N ASP A 92 3.06 -3.40 9.73
CA ASP A 92 1.87 -2.77 9.16
C ASP A 92 2.19 -2.10 7.81
N PHE A 93 1.21 -2.15 6.91
CA PHE A 93 1.31 -1.51 5.62
C PHE A 93 1.11 0.00 5.72
N HIS A 94 2.13 0.76 5.34
CA HIS A 94 2.08 2.22 5.27
C HIS A 94 2.30 2.72 3.84
N PRO A 95 1.62 3.81 3.42
CA PRO A 95 1.77 4.37 2.08
C PRO A 95 3.07 5.17 1.96
N TYR A 96 3.84 4.89 0.91
CA TYR A 96 5.06 5.63 0.56
C TYR A 96 5.08 5.96 -0.92
N THR A 97 5.30 7.23 -1.25
CA THR A 97 5.47 7.65 -2.64
C THR A 97 6.79 7.11 -3.19
N VAL A 98 6.74 6.54 -4.39
CA VAL A 98 7.93 6.07 -5.07
C VAL A 98 8.71 7.28 -5.61
N SER A 99 9.99 7.39 -5.25
CA SER A 99 10.87 8.49 -5.67
C SER A 99 11.74 8.14 -6.88
N GLN A 100 11.84 6.85 -7.22
CA GLN A 100 12.49 6.36 -8.44
C GLN A 100 12.04 4.95 -8.78
N VAL A 101 11.95 4.67 -10.07
CA VAL A 101 11.73 3.33 -10.62
C VAL A 101 12.91 3.00 -11.52
N ALA A 102 13.62 1.91 -11.24
CA ALA A 102 14.72 1.45 -12.05
C ALA A 102 14.26 0.45 -13.12
N GLU A 103 15.04 0.27 -14.18
CA GLU A 103 14.72 -0.66 -15.29
C GLU A 103 14.60 -2.11 -14.84
N ASP A 104 15.33 -2.52 -13.80
CA ASP A 104 15.25 -3.85 -13.21
C ASP A 104 14.02 -4.07 -12.32
N GLY A 105 13.15 -3.06 -12.19
CA GLY A 105 11.97 -3.06 -11.32
C GLY A 105 12.27 -2.75 -9.87
N SER A 106 13.49 -2.35 -9.53
CA SER A 106 13.81 -1.82 -8.19
C SER A 106 13.12 -0.47 -7.97
N LEU A 107 12.65 -0.27 -6.75
CA LEU A 107 11.93 0.94 -6.34
C LEU A 107 12.71 1.68 -5.27
N THR A 108 12.81 2.99 -5.39
CA THR A 108 13.36 3.84 -4.33
C THR A 108 12.23 4.51 -3.55
N LEU A 109 12.29 4.42 -2.23
CA LEU A 109 11.37 5.10 -1.32
C LEU A 109 12.17 6.08 -0.46
N SER A 110 11.71 7.34 -0.39
CA SER A 110 12.26 8.36 0.51
C SER A 110 11.28 8.53 1.69
N ILE A 111 11.73 8.21 2.89
CA ILE A 111 10.87 8.10 4.08
C ILE A 111 11.36 9.07 5.15
N LYS A 112 10.49 9.98 5.59
CA LYS A 112 10.75 10.91 6.68
C LYS A 112 10.25 10.32 8.01
N ALA A 113 11.08 10.40 9.05
CA ALA A 113 10.70 10.01 10.41
C ALA A 113 9.65 10.97 10.99
N LEU A 114 8.40 10.52 11.08
CA LEU A 114 7.27 11.30 11.61
C LEU A 114 6.53 10.57 12.73
N GLY A 115 6.45 9.24 12.69
CA GLY A 115 5.77 8.41 13.66
C GLY A 115 6.61 7.22 14.06
N ALA A 116 6.14 6.39 14.99
CA ALA A 116 6.90 5.26 15.56
C ALA A 116 7.50 4.35 14.49
N CYS A 117 6.70 3.88 13.52
CA CYS A 117 7.18 3.04 12.43
C CYS A 117 8.27 3.74 11.61
N THR A 118 8.05 4.97 11.15
CA THR A 118 9.03 5.70 10.33
C THR A 118 10.28 6.12 11.11
N GLN A 119 10.22 6.18 12.44
CA GLN A 119 11.39 6.33 13.31
C GLN A 119 12.22 5.05 13.33
N HIS A 120 11.59 3.87 13.42
CA HIS A 120 12.29 2.58 13.31
C HIS A 120 12.99 2.44 11.95
N ILE A 121 12.40 2.93 10.85
CA ILE A 121 13.01 2.90 9.51
C ILE A 121 14.35 3.64 9.44
N GLN A 122 14.64 4.54 10.39
CA GLN A 122 15.99 5.16 10.46
C GLN A 122 17.10 4.16 10.77
N SER A 123 16.79 3.00 11.36
CA SER A 123 17.72 1.89 11.61
C SER A 123 17.64 0.77 10.57
N LEU A 124 16.92 1.00 9.45
CA LEU A 124 16.77 0.03 8.38
C LEU A 124 18.14 -0.37 7.80
N GLN A 125 18.27 -1.65 7.44
CA GLN A 125 19.52 -2.19 6.88
C GLN A 125 19.22 -3.03 5.64
N PRO A 126 20.20 -3.19 4.74
CA PRO A 126 20.12 -4.15 3.64
C PRO A 126 19.81 -5.56 4.13
N GLY A 127 19.06 -6.33 3.32
CA GLY A 127 18.63 -7.69 3.64
C GLY A 127 17.28 -7.78 4.35
N VAL A 128 16.67 -6.66 4.77
CA VAL A 128 15.35 -6.67 5.38
C VAL A 128 14.31 -7.01 4.33
N ALA A 129 13.45 -7.99 4.64
CA ALA A 129 12.33 -8.38 3.78
C ALA A 129 11.23 -7.31 3.81
N VAL A 130 10.66 -7.02 2.64
CA VAL A 130 9.59 -6.03 2.47
C VAL A 130 8.46 -6.63 1.63
N ARG A 131 7.23 -6.30 1.97
CA ARG A 131 6.09 -6.58 1.11
C ARG A 131 5.47 -5.30 0.60
N LEU A 132 5.25 -5.24 -0.71
CA LEU A 132 4.68 -4.08 -1.38
C LEU A 132 3.33 -4.43 -2.01
N GLN A 133 2.37 -3.54 -1.82
CA GLN A 133 1.07 -3.53 -2.49
C GLN A 133 0.94 -2.29 -3.34
N GLY A 134 0.22 -2.39 -4.43
CA GLY A 134 0.00 -1.29 -5.35
C GLY A 134 0.26 -1.68 -6.80
N PRO A 135 0.59 -0.68 -7.66
CA PRO A 135 0.70 0.75 -7.35
C PRO A 135 -0.66 1.43 -7.17
N TYR A 136 -0.65 2.57 -6.49
CA TYR A 136 -1.83 3.39 -6.23
C TYR A 136 -1.59 4.84 -6.64
N GLY A 137 -2.67 5.57 -6.90
CA GLY A 137 -2.65 7.00 -7.22
C GLY A 137 -2.45 7.32 -8.70
N THR A 138 -2.84 8.54 -9.06
CA THR A 138 -2.84 9.05 -10.45
C THR A 138 -2.29 10.47 -10.54
N PHE A 139 -1.51 10.92 -9.53
CA PHE A 139 -1.13 12.32 -9.36
C PHE A 139 -0.42 12.94 -10.58
N LEU A 140 0.48 12.20 -11.24
CA LEU A 140 1.21 12.67 -12.43
C LEU A 140 0.78 11.93 -13.72
N LEU A 141 -0.28 11.12 -13.67
CA LEU A 141 -0.76 10.41 -14.84
C LEU A 141 -1.73 11.27 -15.68
N ASN A 142 -1.67 11.10 -17.01
CA ASN A 142 -2.61 11.70 -17.96
C ASN A 142 -2.70 13.26 -17.89
N ARG A 143 -1.58 13.94 -17.93
CA ARG A 143 -1.52 15.40 -17.94
C ARG A 143 -1.28 15.96 -19.34
N PRO A 144 -2.31 16.41 -20.03
CA PRO A 144 -2.20 17.01 -21.35
C PRO A 144 -1.93 18.52 -21.26
N VAL A 145 -0.87 18.95 -20.53
CA VAL A 145 -0.54 20.37 -20.38
C VAL A 145 0.79 20.72 -21.03
N ALA A 146 0.84 21.85 -21.71
CA ALA A 146 2.02 22.34 -22.41
C ALA A 146 3.12 22.86 -21.48
N SER A 147 2.74 23.31 -20.26
CA SER A 147 3.69 23.77 -19.23
C SER A 147 3.08 23.57 -17.85
N GLU A 148 3.91 23.18 -16.88
CA GLU A 148 3.51 22.97 -15.50
C GLU A 148 4.46 23.69 -14.54
N VAL A 149 3.93 24.17 -13.42
CA VAL A 149 4.71 24.67 -12.29
C VAL A 149 4.50 23.70 -11.14
N TRP A 150 5.60 23.14 -10.63
CA TRP A 150 5.57 22.21 -9.51
C TRP A 150 5.98 22.94 -8.22
N ILE A 151 5.13 22.84 -7.20
CA ILE A 151 5.41 23.41 -5.89
C ILE A 151 5.48 22.24 -4.90
N ALA A 152 6.63 22.05 -4.26
CA ALA A 152 6.87 20.98 -3.30
C ALA A 152 7.71 21.49 -2.13
N ALA A 153 7.47 20.91 -0.95
CA ALA A 153 8.25 21.19 0.25
C ALA A 153 8.55 19.89 1.01
N GLY A 154 9.77 19.77 1.53
CA GLY A 154 10.20 18.62 2.33
C GLY A 154 10.00 17.29 1.60
N ILE A 155 9.40 16.30 2.29
CA ILE A 155 9.16 14.97 1.72
C ILE A 155 8.13 14.99 0.57
N GLY A 156 7.33 16.04 0.42
CA GLY A 156 6.40 16.22 -0.69
C GLY A 156 7.06 16.36 -2.06
N LEU A 157 8.40 16.46 -2.13
CA LEU A 157 9.16 16.42 -3.37
C LEU A 157 9.18 15.03 -4.03
N THR A 158 8.95 13.95 -3.28
CA THR A 158 9.10 12.57 -3.74
C THR A 158 8.36 12.23 -5.04
N PRO A 159 7.09 12.64 -5.29
CA PRO A 159 6.40 12.30 -6.53
C PRO A 159 7.08 12.93 -7.78
N PHE A 160 7.69 14.12 -7.62
CA PHE A 160 8.39 14.80 -8.71
C PHE A 160 9.77 14.20 -8.96
N LEU A 161 10.44 13.68 -7.91
CA LEU A 161 11.71 12.99 -8.06
C LEU A 161 11.59 11.77 -8.97
N ALA A 162 10.49 11.02 -8.87
CA ALA A 162 10.26 9.86 -9.73
C ALA A 162 10.19 10.24 -11.21
N LEU A 163 9.67 11.42 -11.53
CA LEU A 163 9.62 11.93 -12.91
C LEU A 163 10.98 12.47 -13.40
N LEU A 164 11.76 13.08 -12.50
CA LEU A 164 13.06 13.65 -12.84
C LEU A 164 14.18 12.60 -12.95
N ARG A 165 13.97 11.43 -12.33
CA ARG A 165 14.96 10.33 -12.28
C ARG A 165 14.58 9.14 -13.19
N SER A 166 13.46 9.23 -13.93
CA SER A 166 13.00 8.23 -14.90
C SER A 166 13.66 8.35 -16.27
#